data_002b37b04c3f82f17a37c23f13ceee0e
#
_entry.id   002b37b04c3f82f17a37c23f13ceee0e
#
_cell.length_a   1.000
_cell.length_b   1.000
_cell.length_c   1.000
_cell.angle_alpha   90.00
_cell.angle_beta   90.00
_cell.angle_gamma   90.00
#
_symmetry.space_group_name_H-M   'P 1'
#
loop_
_entity.id
_entity.type
_entity.pdbx_description
1 polymer ?
#
loop_
_entity_poly.entity_id
_entity_poly.type
_entity_poly.pdbx_seq_one_letter_code
_entity_poly.pdbx_strand_id
1 'polypeptide(L)'
;GVSCSANYWLLTEVLRNDWGFNGFVVSDWSGVNHLREAHRAAETWEDAAVMCAKAGLDVDLPRVRSFAMLPQAVQKGKITEEEIETNVRRILHAKFEAGLFDHPYIEEKDTKKLEDAPQFRALARQAAEKSIILLKNNRNVLPLSYKKIAVIGPNADVCQLGGYSAAGVKGVSPLEGIRNAFGKQAVISYAKGCKLTGTDKSGFAEAKKVASLADVCVLVMGGEWLTTGGETMDRSDLSL
;
A
#
# COMPACT_ATOMS: atom_id res chain seq x y z
N GLY A 1 -20.65 8.00 -13.53
CA GLY A 1 -20.86 7.73 -12.12
C GLY A 1 -20.53 8.93 -11.26
N VAL A 2 -20.95 8.93 -10.01
CA VAL A 2 -20.60 9.96 -9.02
C VAL A 2 -19.32 9.52 -8.31
N SER A 3 -18.37 10.44 -8.08
CA SER A 3 -17.18 10.17 -7.27
C SER A 3 -17.57 9.68 -5.87
N CYS A 4 -16.90 8.66 -5.35
CA CYS A 4 -17.20 8.11 -4.02
C CYS A 4 -17.20 9.19 -2.92
N SER A 5 -16.27 10.17 -3.00
CA SER A 5 -16.16 11.26 -2.03
C SER A 5 -17.39 12.20 -2.00
N ALA A 6 -18.19 12.23 -3.07
CA ALA A 6 -19.38 13.08 -3.19
C ALA A 6 -20.66 12.25 -3.36
N ASN A 7 -20.62 10.97 -3.07
CA ASN A 7 -21.73 10.05 -3.28
C ASN A 7 -22.55 9.89 -1.99
N TYR A 8 -23.63 10.66 -1.85
CA TYR A 8 -24.52 10.62 -0.70
C TYR A 8 -25.10 9.21 -0.48
N TRP A 9 -25.56 8.55 -1.56
CA TRP A 9 -26.09 7.20 -1.45
C TRP A 9 -25.07 6.24 -0.82
N LEU A 10 -23.79 6.30 -1.28
CA LEU A 10 -22.74 5.43 -0.75
C LEU A 10 -22.38 5.76 0.70
N LEU A 11 -22.11 7.06 0.99
CA LEU A 11 -21.54 7.48 2.27
C LEU A 11 -22.59 7.65 3.37
N THR A 12 -23.83 7.96 2.99
CA THR A 12 -24.91 8.18 3.96
C THR A 12 -25.91 7.04 3.95
N GLU A 13 -26.53 6.71 2.81
CA GLU A 13 -27.59 5.68 2.80
C GLU A 13 -26.99 4.29 3.10
N VAL A 14 -26.02 3.84 2.31
CA VAL A 14 -25.45 2.50 2.51
C VAL A 14 -24.59 2.42 3.75
N LEU A 15 -23.54 3.28 3.83
CA LEU A 15 -22.55 3.16 4.88
C LEU A 15 -23.13 3.43 6.27
N ARG A 16 -23.90 4.52 6.42
CA ARG A 16 -24.39 4.96 7.74
C ARG A 16 -25.75 4.40 8.07
N ASN A 17 -26.73 4.49 7.14
CA ASN A 17 -28.10 4.09 7.44
C ASN A 17 -28.23 2.59 7.41
N ASP A 18 -27.78 1.91 6.34
CA ASP A 18 -27.96 0.45 6.20
C ASP A 18 -26.96 -0.34 7.05
N TRP A 19 -25.68 0.08 7.09
CA TRP A 19 -24.63 -0.63 7.82
C TRP A 19 -24.40 -0.12 9.25
N GLY A 20 -25.00 1.00 9.65
CA GLY A 20 -24.89 1.55 10.99
C GLY A 20 -23.50 2.10 11.33
N PHE A 21 -22.71 2.54 10.35
CA PHE A 21 -21.38 3.09 10.61
C PHE A 21 -21.45 4.45 11.30
N ASN A 22 -20.93 4.54 12.51
CA ASN A 22 -20.95 5.73 13.36
C ASN A 22 -19.64 6.53 13.37
N GLY A 23 -18.58 6.04 12.72
CA GLY A 23 -17.30 6.72 12.62
C GLY A 23 -17.30 7.89 11.64
N PHE A 24 -16.12 8.49 11.44
CA PHE A 24 -15.91 9.53 10.43
C PHE A 24 -15.30 8.96 9.14
N VAL A 25 -15.56 9.62 8.02
CA VAL A 25 -15.05 9.25 6.69
C VAL A 25 -13.99 10.26 6.26
N VAL A 26 -12.84 9.75 5.83
CA VAL A 26 -11.70 10.52 5.35
C VAL A 26 -11.60 10.39 3.84
N SER A 27 -11.30 11.47 3.14
CA SER A 27 -11.03 11.39 1.70
C SER A 27 -9.73 10.64 1.42
N ASP A 28 -9.58 10.11 0.24
CA ASP A 28 -8.27 9.80 -0.32
C ASP A 28 -7.47 11.10 -0.52
N TRP A 29 -6.17 10.95 -0.75
CA TRP A 29 -5.25 12.07 -1.00
C TRP A 29 -5.74 12.94 -2.17
N SER A 30 -6.08 14.18 -1.89
CA SER A 30 -6.70 15.11 -2.83
C SER A 30 -8.08 14.71 -3.37
N GLY A 31 -8.78 13.76 -2.73
CA GLY A 31 -10.05 13.22 -3.22
C GLY A 31 -11.13 14.28 -3.45
N VAL A 32 -11.22 15.28 -2.56
CA VAL A 32 -12.15 16.41 -2.72
C VAL A 32 -11.70 17.34 -3.87
N ASN A 33 -10.39 17.64 -3.95
CA ASN A 33 -9.85 18.49 -5.00
C ASN A 33 -10.05 17.87 -6.39
N HIS A 34 -9.98 16.57 -6.51
CA HIS A 34 -10.15 15.86 -7.76
C HIS A 34 -11.56 16.00 -8.35
N LEU A 35 -12.58 16.32 -7.55
CA LEU A 35 -13.92 16.60 -8.10
C LEU A 35 -13.86 17.77 -9.11
N ARG A 36 -13.03 18.76 -8.85
CA ARG A 36 -12.81 19.89 -9.77
C ARG A 36 -11.70 19.61 -10.77
N GLU A 37 -10.53 19.20 -10.31
CA GLU A 37 -9.31 19.15 -11.13
C GLU A 37 -9.31 17.99 -12.14
N ALA A 38 -9.74 16.81 -11.72
CA ALA A 38 -9.69 15.59 -12.52
C ALA A 38 -11.05 15.17 -13.06
N HIS A 39 -12.06 15.07 -12.19
CA HIS A 39 -13.38 14.55 -12.57
C HIS A 39 -14.29 15.61 -13.20
N ARG A 40 -13.98 16.91 -13.02
CA ARG A 40 -14.79 18.03 -13.52
C ARG A 40 -16.26 17.94 -13.10
N ALA A 41 -16.50 17.38 -11.93
CA ALA A 41 -17.82 17.22 -11.33
C ALA A 41 -18.24 18.46 -10.53
N ALA A 42 -17.30 19.31 -10.13
CA ALA A 42 -17.51 20.55 -9.44
C ALA A 42 -16.87 21.72 -10.23
N GLU A 43 -17.54 22.86 -10.26
CA GLU A 43 -17.07 24.07 -10.95
C GLU A 43 -16.00 24.78 -10.12
N THR A 44 -16.22 24.89 -8.81
CA THR A 44 -15.32 25.56 -7.87
C THR A 44 -14.87 24.63 -6.75
N TRP A 45 -13.84 25.04 -6.00
CA TRP A 45 -13.43 24.34 -4.77
C TRP A 45 -14.53 24.35 -3.71
N GLU A 46 -15.29 25.42 -3.64
CA GLU A 46 -16.44 25.58 -2.76
C GLU A 46 -17.52 24.54 -3.10
N ASP A 47 -17.86 24.37 -4.38
CA ASP A 47 -18.84 23.38 -4.80
C ASP A 47 -18.37 21.95 -4.51
N ALA A 48 -17.09 21.66 -4.74
CA ALA A 48 -16.51 20.37 -4.37
C ALA A 48 -16.62 20.08 -2.87
N ALA A 49 -16.31 21.09 -2.04
CA ALA A 49 -16.45 20.99 -0.59
C ALA A 49 -17.89 20.72 -0.14
N VAL A 50 -18.83 21.49 -0.67
CA VAL A 50 -20.27 21.35 -0.36
C VAL A 50 -20.78 19.97 -0.75
N MET A 51 -20.46 19.51 -1.96
CA MET A 51 -20.87 18.17 -2.45
C MET A 51 -20.37 17.07 -1.53
N CYS A 52 -19.09 17.12 -1.16
CA CYS A 52 -18.49 16.09 -0.29
C CYS A 52 -19.02 16.14 1.14
N ALA A 53 -19.11 17.33 1.75
CA ALA A 53 -19.61 17.49 3.11
C ALA A 53 -21.06 17.00 3.23
N LYS A 54 -21.93 17.38 2.29
CA LYS A 54 -23.31 16.90 2.23
C LYS A 54 -23.45 15.40 1.96
N ALA A 55 -22.49 14.82 1.24
CA ALA A 55 -22.48 13.37 1.02
C ALA A 55 -22.12 12.58 2.28
N GLY A 56 -21.54 13.20 3.32
CA GLY A 56 -21.14 12.56 4.55
C GLY A 56 -19.64 12.29 4.66
N LEU A 57 -18.83 12.96 3.84
CA LEU A 57 -17.37 13.01 4.00
C LEU A 57 -17.02 14.00 5.11
N ASP A 58 -16.21 13.59 6.07
CA ASP A 58 -15.93 14.38 7.27
C ASP A 58 -14.55 15.06 7.24
N VAL A 59 -13.57 14.48 6.54
CA VAL A 59 -12.18 14.97 6.50
C VAL A 59 -11.66 15.06 5.06
N ASP A 60 -11.09 16.22 4.72
CA ASP A 60 -10.43 16.51 3.43
C ASP A 60 -8.90 16.39 3.55
N LEU A 61 -8.28 15.48 2.81
CA LEU A 61 -6.84 15.26 2.80
C LEU A 61 -6.20 15.62 1.46
N PRO A 62 -4.91 15.98 1.45
CA PRO A 62 -4.00 16.32 2.58
C PRO A 62 -4.10 17.80 2.96
N ARG A 63 -4.71 18.56 2.12
CA ARG A 63 -4.79 20.03 2.23
C ARG A 63 -6.25 20.42 2.32
N VAL A 64 -6.57 21.16 3.35
CA VAL A 64 -7.92 21.69 3.61
C VAL A 64 -8.37 22.76 2.59
N ARG A 65 -7.86 22.70 1.36
CA ARG A 65 -8.16 23.73 0.34
C ARG A 65 -9.65 23.85 0.09
N SER A 66 -10.31 22.73 -0.15
CA SER A 66 -11.73 22.72 -0.46
C SER A 66 -12.56 22.97 0.81
N PHE A 67 -12.32 22.23 1.88
CA PHE A 67 -13.10 22.40 3.12
C PHE A 67 -12.87 23.75 3.81
N ALA A 68 -11.76 24.43 3.56
CA ALA A 68 -11.57 25.82 3.99
C ALA A 68 -12.58 26.80 3.37
N MET A 69 -13.27 26.40 2.30
CA MET A 69 -14.33 27.21 1.67
C MET A 69 -15.72 27.02 2.33
N LEU A 70 -15.90 26.02 3.22
CA LEU A 70 -17.18 25.75 3.84
C LEU A 70 -17.77 26.93 4.63
N PRO A 71 -16.99 27.72 5.41
CA PRO A 71 -17.53 28.90 6.07
C PRO A 71 -18.14 29.94 5.08
N GLN A 72 -17.50 30.12 3.93
CA GLN A 72 -18.02 31.00 2.89
C GLN A 72 -19.28 30.41 2.22
N ALA A 73 -19.30 29.07 2.05
CA ALA A 73 -20.48 28.39 1.50
C ALA A 73 -21.70 28.48 2.43
N VAL A 74 -21.50 28.50 3.75
CA VAL A 74 -22.57 28.77 4.73
C VAL A 74 -23.11 30.18 4.54
N GLN A 75 -22.24 31.19 4.45
CA GLN A 75 -22.66 32.59 4.23
C GLN A 75 -23.48 32.76 2.94
N LYS A 76 -23.21 31.96 1.93
CA LYS A 76 -23.94 31.92 0.66
C LYS A 76 -25.17 31.01 0.68
N GLY A 77 -25.48 30.36 1.78
CA GLY A 77 -26.62 29.46 1.91
C GLY A 77 -26.50 28.15 1.12
N LYS A 78 -25.30 27.75 0.68
CA LYS A 78 -25.07 26.52 -0.07
C LYS A 78 -25.04 25.26 0.83
N ILE A 79 -24.65 25.43 2.08
CA ILE A 79 -24.64 24.40 3.14
C ILE A 79 -25.02 25.08 4.46
N THR A 80 -25.63 24.35 5.38
CA THR A 80 -25.99 24.88 6.71
C THR A 80 -24.87 24.60 7.73
N GLU A 81 -24.88 25.37 8.82
CA GLU A 81 -23.99 25.11 9.96
C GLU A 81 -24.28 23.73 10.56
N GLU A 82 -25.55 23.32 10.67
CA GLU A 82 -25.96 22.02 11.21
C GLU A 82 -25.38 20.83 10.41
N GLU A 83 -25.35 20.96 9.07
CA GLU A 83 -24.73 19.93 8.20
C GLU A 83 -23.21 19.80 8.50
N ILE A 84 -22.50 20.92 8.69
CA ILE A 84 -21.08 20.93 9.05
C ILE A 84 -20.87 20.40 10.49
N GLU A 85 -21.69 20.83 11.44
CA GLU A 85 -21.62 20.34 12.82
C GLU A 85 -21.78 18.83 12.88
N THR A 86 -22.63 18.27 12.04
CA THR A 86 -22.80 16.80 11.95
C THR A 86 -21.49 16.11 11.60
N ASN A 87 -20.73 16.63 10.63
CA ASN A 87 -19.42 16.09 10.23
C ASN A 87 -18.39 16.30 11.35
N VAL A 88 -18.33 17.49 11.95
CA VAL A 88 -17.42 17.79 13.06
C VAL A 88 -17.70 16.91 14.27
N ARG A 89 -18.96 16.67 14.59
CA ARG A 89 -19.39 15.85 15.73
C ARG A 89 -18.87 14.41 15.61
N ARG A 90 -18.86 13.84 14.41
CA ARG A 90 -18.30 12.49 14.18
C ARG A 90 -16.79 12.43 14.47
N ILE A 91 -16.05 13.44 14.03
CA ILE A 91 -14.61 13.54 14.29
C ILE A 91 -14.33 13.70 15.79
N LEU A 92 -15.07 14.60 16.46
CA LEU A 92 -14.92 14.83 17.90
C LEU A 92 -15.28 13.58 18.69
N HIS A 93 -16.35 12.88 18.32
CA HIS A 93 -16.74 11.62 18.96
C HIS A 93 -15.62 10.59 18.93
N ALA A 94 -15.02 10.37 17.75
CA ALA A 94 -13.89 9.45 17.62
C ALA A 94 -12.67 9.87 18.47
N LYS A 95 -12.40 11.18 18.58
CA LYS A 95 -11.33 11.69 19.45
C LYS A 95 -11.62 11.45 20.94
N PHE A 96 -12.88 11.61 21.36
CA PHE A 96 -13.29 11.32 22.74
C PHE A 96 -13.20 9.82 23.03
N GLU A 97 -13.70 8.96 22.15
CA GLU A 97 -13.60 7.51 22.31
C GLU A 97 -12.15 7.02 22.38
N ALA A 98 -11.26 7.64 21.59
CA ALA A 98 -9.83 7.34 21.62
C ALA A 98 -9.11 7.91 22.88
N GLY A 99 -9.79 8.64 23.75
CA GLY A 99 -9.22 9.26 24.96
C GLY A 99 -8.20 10.37 24.67
N LEU A 100 -8.23 10.97 23.49
CA LEU A 100 -7.20 11.94 23.06
C LEU A 100 -7.27 13.28 23.84
N PHE A 101 -8.38 13.56 24.54
CA PHE A 101 -8.50 14.74 25.39
C PHE A 101 -7.94 14.50 26.79
N ASP A 102 -7.93 13.26 27.26
CA ASP A 102 -7.40 12.86 28.58
C ASP A 102 -5.92 12.45 28.46
N HIS A 103 -5.57 11.75 27.38
CA HIS A 103 -4.24 11.21 27.13
C HIS A 103 -3.76 11.55 25.71
N PRO A 104 -3.45 12.85 25.44
CA PRO A 104 -3.10 13.30 24.08
C PRO A 104 -1.71 12.86 23.61
N TYR A 105 -0.85 12.41 24.53
CA TYR A 105 0.53 12.05 24.25
C TYR A 105 0.81 10.57 24.54
N ILE A 106 1.70 9.99 23.75
CA ILE A 106 2.25 8.65 23.97
C ILE A 106 3.68 8.77 24.54
N GLU A 107 4.11 7.79 25.30
CA GLU A 107 5.46 7.69 25.80
C GLU A 107 6.39 7.11 24.72
N GLU A 108 7.44 7.82 24.31
CA GLU A 108 8.40 7.36 23.28
C GLU A 108 9.01 5.98 23.58
N LYS A 109 9.21 5.66 24.89
CA LYS A 109 9.74 4.35 25.30
C LYS A 109 8.83 3.19 24.88
N ASP A 110 7.53 3.41 24.71
CA ASP A 110 6.59 2.37 24.35
C ASP A 110 6.58 2.12 22.84
N THR A 111 6.86 3.14 22.03
CA THR A 111 7.01 2.96 20.58
C THR A 111 8.20 2.08 20.23
N LYS A 112 9.34 2.26 20.93
CA LYS A 112 10.55 1.43 20.73
C LYS A 112 10.33 -0.05 21.02
N LYS A 113 9.40 -0.39 21.93
CA LYS A 113 9.04 -1.80 22.21
C LYS A 113 8.27 -2.45 21.06
N LEU A 114 7.57 -1.65 20.27
CA LEU A 114 6.77 -2.13 19.13
C LEU A 114 7.57 -2.16 17.83
N GLU A 115 8.61 -1.34 17.74
CA GLU A 115 9.48 -1.32 16.57
C GLU A 115 10.14 -2.69 16.40
N ASP A 116 9.89 -3.30 15.25
CA ASP A 116 10.47 -4.59 14.87
C ASP A 116 10.16 -5.75 15.83
N ALA A 117 9.07 -5.66 16.58
CA ALA A 117 8.70 -6.67 17.58
C ALA A 117 8.50 -8.06 16.95
N PRO A 118 8.98 -9.14 17.58
CA PRO A 118 8.93 -10.49 17.01
C PRO A 118 7.53 -10.95 16.57
N GLN A 119 6.48 -10.58 17.29
CA GLN A 119 5.11 -10.93 16.94
C GLN A 119 4.65 -10.25 15.62
N PHE A 120 5.07 -9.02 15.35
CA PHE A 120 4.75 -8.34 14.09
C PHE A 120 5.56 -8.89 12.93
N ARG A 121 6.82 -9.28 13.16
CA ARG A 121 7.63 -10.02 12.19
C ARG A 121 7.01 -11.37 11.83
N ALA A 122 6.52 -12.11 12.82
CA ALA A 122 5.84 -13.38 12.62
C ALA A 122 4.54 -13.19 11.81
N LEU A 123 3.75 -12.17 12.11
CA LEU A 123 2.53 -11.85 11.38
C LEU A 123 2.82 -11.44 9.93
N ALA A 124 3.82 -10.58 9.71
CA ALA A 124 4.26 -10.18 8.38
C ALA A 124 4.73 -11.38 7.54
N ARG A 125 5.48 -12.30 8.15
CA ARG A 125 5.87 -13.57 7.51
C ARG A 125 4.65 -14.41 7.15
N GLN A 126 3.71 -14.60 8.06
CA GLN A 126 2.49 -15.35 7.79
C GLN A 126 1.66 -14.73 6.65
N ALA A 127 1.57 -13.40 6.60
CA ALA A 127 0.90 -12.71 5.51
C ALA A 127 1.61 -12.95 4.16
N ALA A 128 2.94 -12.86 4.14
CA ALA A 128 3.75 -13.16 2.95
C ALA A 128 3.57 -14.61 2.48
N GLU A 129 3.64 -15.57 3.38
CA GLU A 129 3.42 -17.00 3.06
C GLU A 129 2.03 -17.25 2.47
N LYS A 130 0.99 -16.58 2.99
CA LYS A 130 -0.38 -16.68 2.46
C LYS A 130 -0.59 -15.95 1.12
N SER A 131 0.25 -14.98 0.79
CA SER A 131 0.19 -14.25 -0.48
C SER A 131 0.86 -14.98 -1.65
N ILE A 132 1.69 -16.00 -1.38
CA ILE A 132 2.38 -16.77 -2.40
C ILE A 132 1.40 -17.76 -3.03
N ILE A 133 1.26 -17.69 -4.35
CA ILE A 133 0.35 -18.56 -5.12
C ILE A 133 1.16 -19.58 -5.90
N LEU A 134 0.90 -20.88 -5.66
CA LEU A 134 1.49 -21.96 -6.43
C LEU A 134 0.75 -22.15 -7.75
N LEU A 135 1.27 -21.59 -8.84
CA LEU A 135 0.64 -21.71 -10.16
C LEU A 135 0.90 -23.06 -10.84
N LYS A 136 2.06 -23.67 -10.55
CA LYS A 136 2.48 -24.93 -11.20
C LYS A 136 3.54 -25.64 -10.36
N ASN A 137 3.42 -26.96 -10.20
CA ASN A 137 4.45 -27.81 -9.57
C ASN A 137 4.57 -29.15 -10.30
N ASN A 138 5.00 -29.09 -11.57
CA ASN A 138 5.22 -30.31 -12.36
C ASN A 138 6.44 -31.06 -11.84
N ARG A 139 6.36 -32.40 -11.84
CA ARG A 139 7.41 -33.31 -11.36
C ARG A 139 7.77 -33.11 -9.89
N ASN A 140 6.92 -32.47 -9.09
CA ASN A 140 7.13 -32.26 -7.65
C ASN A 140 8.47 -31.59 -7.34
N VAL A 141 8.85 -30.55 -8.10
CA VAL A 141 10.08 -29.78 -7.86
C VAL A 141 10.04 -29.09 -6.49
N LEU A 142 8.85 -28.69 -6.04
CA LEU A 142 8.61 -28.16 -4.72
C LEU A 142 7.97 -29.20 -3.80
N PRO A 143 8.34 -29.25 -2.50
CA PRO A 143 9.33 -28.39 -1.84
C PRO A 143 10.77 -28.68 -2.30
N LEU A 144 11.64 -27.65 -2.26
CA LEU A 144 13.04 -27.81 -2.66
C LEU A 144 13.78 -28.74 -1.67
N SER A 145 14.47 -29.75 -2.20
CA SER A 145 15.28 -30.68 -1.43
C SER A 145 16.68 -30.94 -2.04
N TYR A 146 17.22 -29.92 -2.71
CA TYR A 146 18.45 -30.03 -3.50
C TYR A 146 19.68 -29.55 -2.73
N LYS A 147 20.86 -30.05 -3.11
CA LYS A 147 22.13 -29.72 -2.47
C LYS A 147 22.86 -28.53 -3.09
N LYS A 148 22.59 -28.26 -4.35
CA LYS A 148 23.15 -27.11 -5.07
C LYS A 148 22.01 -26.32 -5.69
N ILE A 149 21.79 -25.10 -5.19
CA ILE A 149 20.69 -24.23 -5.60
C ILE A 149 21.28 -22.96 -6.21
N ALA A 150 20.92 -22.64 -7.44
CA ALA A 150 21.21 -21.36 -8.05
C ALA A 150 20.02 -20.43 -7.82
N VAL A 151 20.25 -19.24 -7.26
CA VAL A 151 19.25 -18.17 -7.14
C VAL A 151 19.63 -17.07 -8.12
N ILE A 152 18.78 -16.80 -9.10
CA ILE A 152 19.12 -15.94 -10.22
C ILE A 152 17.99 -14.93 -10.43
N GLY A 153 18.34 -13.69 -10.68
CA GLY A 153 17.38 -12.66 -11.04
C GLY A 153 17.67 -11.29 -10.41
N PRO A 154 17.13 -10.23 -11.01
CA PRO A 154 17.35 -8.86 -10.54
C PRO A 154 16.74 -8.60 -9.15
N ASN A 155 15.67 -9.31 -8.80
CA ASN A 155 15.00 -9.20 -7.51
C ASN A 155 15.46 -10.25 -6.48
N ALA A 156 16.44 -11.10 -6.82
CA ALA A 156 16.84 -12.19 -5.95
C ALA A 156 17.45 -11.70 -4.62
N ASP A 157 18.30 -10.68 -4.67
CA ASP A 157 19.02 -10.13 -3.50
C ASP A 157 18.48 -8.77 -3.08
N VAL A 158 17.19 -8.54 -3.31
CA VAL A 158 16.51 -7.30 -2.94
C VAL A 158 15.22 -7.64 -2.20
N CYS A 159 14.95 -6.96 -1.08
CA CYS A 159 13.65 -6.99 -0.44
C CYS A 159 12.81 -5.83 -0.97
N GLN A 160 11.81 -6.13 -1.79
CA GLN A 160 10.90 -5.15 -2.35
C GLN A 160 9.83 -4.79 -1.33
N LEU A 161 10.02 -3.69 -0.59
CA LEU A 161 9.10 -3.25 0.47
C LEU A 161 7.95 -2.38 -0.03
N GLY A 162 8.03 -1.90 -1.28
CA GLY A 162 7.06 -0.97 -1.85
C GLY A 162 7.32 0.49 -1.50
N GLY A 163 6.61 1.40 -2.20
CA GLY A 163 6.88 2.84 -2.19
C GLY A 163 6.52 3.57 -0.90
N TYR A 164 5.64 2.99 -0.08
CA TYR A 164 5.17 3.60 1.17
C TYR A 164 5.86 3.05 2.42
N SER A 165 6.86 2.20 2.25
CA SER A 165 7.63 1.70 3.38
C SER A 165 8.52 2.81 3.97
N ALA A 166 8.65 2.82 5.30
CA ALA A 166 9.51 3.76 5.98
C ALA A 166 10.98 3.60 5.55
N ALA A 167 11.72 4.70 5.49
CA ALA A 167 13.14 4.67 5.19
C ALA A 167 13.90 3.86 6.25
N GLY A 168 14.86 3.03 5.79
CA GLY A 168 15.72 2.25 6.68
C GLY A 168 15.11 0.94 7.19
N VAL A 169 13.87 0.62 6.86
CA VAL A 169 13.29 -0.70 7.18
C VAL A 169 14.06 -1.79 6.47
N LYS A 170 14.47 -2.80 7.21
CA LYS A 170 15.18 -3.98 6.69
C LYS A 170 14.20 -5.12 6.48
N GLY A 171 14.20 -5.67 5.29
CA GLY A 171 13.47 -6.87 4.95
C GLY A 171 14.43 -8.02 4.61
N VAL A 172 13.89 -9.22 4.42
CA VAL A 172 14.64 -10.40 4.02
C VAL A 172 14.47 -10.59 2.51
N SER A 173 15.56 -10.61 1.75
CA SER A 173 15.51 -10.90 0.32
C SER A 173 15.21 -12.38 0.06
N PRO A 174 14.69 -12.77 -1.13
CA PRO A 174 14.52 -14.17 -1.51
C PRO A 174 15.82 -15.00 -1.36
N LEU A 175 16.96 -14.43 -1.76
CA LEU A 175 18.27 -15.07 -1.61
C LEU A 175 18.63 -15.31 -0.15
N GLU A 176 18.45 -14.31 0.70
CA GLU A 176 18.71 -14.42 2.13
C GLU A 176 17.76 -15.43 2.79
N GLY A 177 16.46 -15.37 2.44
CA GLY A 177 15.48 -16.34 2.93
C GLY A 177 15.82 -17.78 2.59
N ILE A 178 16.26 -18.04 1.35
CA ILE A 178 16.72 -19.37 0.93
C ILE A 178 17.98 -19.77 1.68
N ARG A 179 18.97 -18.89 1.83
CA ARG A 179 20.18 -19.17 2.63
C ARG A 179 19.85 -19.52 4.07
N ASN A 180 18.95 -18.79 4.69
CA ASN A 180 18.52 -19.03 6.06
C ASN A 180 17.76 -20.36 6.20
N ALA A 181 16.91 -20.70 5.24
CA ALA A 181 16.14 -21.94 5.27
C ALA A 181 17.01 -23.19 5.10
N PHE A 182 18.01 -23.14 4.23
CA PHE A 182 18.89 -24.31 3.97
C PHE A 182 20.13 -24.35 4.87
N GLY A 183 20.61 -23.22 5.37
CA GLY A 183 21.81 -23.15 6.21
C GLY A 183 23.00 -23.82 5.55
N LYS A 184 23.60 -24.81 6.26
CA LYS A 184 24.70 -25.60 5.76
C LYS A 184 24.28 -26.86 4.94
N GLN A 185 23.00 -27.07 4.75
CA GLN A 185 22.47 -28.26 4.08
C GLN A 185 22.58 -28.19 2.55
N ALA A 186 22.69 -26.99 1.98
CA ALA A 186 22.87 -26.78 0.55
C ALA A 186 23.88 -25.67 0.25
N VAL A 187 24.50 -25.78 -0.92
CA VAL A 187 25.32 -24.69 -1.49
C VAL A 187 24.42 -23.78 -2.29
N ILE A 188 24.33 -22.52 -1.89
CA ILE A 188 23.52 -21.50 -2.55
C ILE A 188 24.43 -20.57 -3.35
N SER A 189 24.29 -20.60 -4.66
CA SER A 189 25.00 -19.72 -5.60
C SER A 189 24.04 -18.63 -6.09
N TYR A 190 24.58 -17.46 -6.39
CA TYR A 190 23.78 -16.32 -6.85
C TYR A 190 24.35 -15.67 -8.09
N ALA A 191 23.50 -15.23 -9.00
CA ALA A 191 23.83 -14.31 -10.07
C ALA A 191 22.66 -13.37 -10.35
N LYS A 192 22.92 -12.07 -10.54
CA LYS A 192 21.88 -11.11 -10.89
C LYS A 192 21.26 -11.37 -12.28
N GLY A 193 22.08 -11.76 -13.24
CA GLY A 193 21.68 -12.13 -14.60
C GLY A 193 21.34 -10.93 -15.49
N CYS A 194 20.40 -10.08 -15.08
CA CYS A 194 20.00 -8.90 -15.85
C CYS A 194 19.60 -7.74 -14.92
N LYS A 195 19.30 -6.59 -15.52
CA LYS A 195 18.64 -5.46 -14.84
C LYS A 195 17.11 -5.64 -14.87
N LEU A 196 16.39 -4.85 -14.11
CA LEU A 196 14.92 -4.82 -14.14
C LEU A 196 14.37 -4.27 -15.45
N THR A 197 15.10 -3.37 -16.07
CA THR A 197 14.70 -2.73 -17.32
C THR A 197 15.86 -2.74 -18.31
N GLY A 198 15.52 -2.63 -19.60
CA GLY A 198 16.48 -2.57 -20.69
C GLY A 198 16.85 -3.93 -21.27
N THR A 199 17.76 -3.93 -22.25
CA THR A 199 18.13 -5.11 -23.06
C THR A 199 19.55 -5.62 -22.79
N ASP A 200 20.19 -5.14 -21.70
CA ASP A 200 21.55 -5.53 -21.32
C ASP A 200 21.62 -7.00 -20.93
N LYS A 201 22.41 -7.79 -21.66
CA LYS A 201 22.62 -9.22 -21.45
C LYS A 201 24.00 -9.56 -20.89
N SER A 202 24.77 -8.58 -20.45
CA SER A 202 26.15 -8.77 -19.96
C SER A 202 26.25 -9.77 -18.79
N GLY A 203 25.23 -9.83 -17.93
CA GLY A 203 25.17 -10.78 -16.81
C GLY A 203 24.76 -12.21 -17.17
N PHE A 204 24.36 -12.49 -18.43
CA PHE A 204 23.85 -13.81 -18.82
C PHE A 204 24.92 -14.91 -18.78
N ALA A 205 26.18 -14.57 -19.06
CA ALA A 205 27.26 -15.53 -19.03
C ALA A 205 27.48 -16.09 -17.62
N GLU A 206 27.49 -15.21 -16.61
CA GLU A 206 27.60 -15.58 -15.20
C GLU A 206 26.36 -16.37 -14.74
N ALA A 207 25.16 -15.92 -15.07
CA ALA A 207 23.93 -16.61 -14.72
C ALA A 207 23.89 -18.04 -15.28
N LYS A 208 24.28 -18.23 -16.55
CA LYS A 208 24.38 -19.54 -17.16
C LYS A 208 25.42 -20.44 -16.46
N LYS A 209 26.59 -19.88 -16.10
CA LYS A 209 27.62 -20.59 -15.37
C LYS A 209 27.12 -21.07 -14.01
N VAL A 210 26.47 -20.17 -13.26
CA VAL A 210 25.91 -20.51 -11.93
C VAL A 210 24.82 -21.58 -12.07
N ALA A 211 23.92 -21.43 -13.05
CA ALA A 211 22.86 -22.40 -13.32
C ALA A 211 23.40 -23.79 -13.70
N SER A 212 24.45 -23.87 -14.52
CA SER A 212 25.02 -25.16 -14.97
C SER A 212 25.69 -25.98 -13.87
N LEU A 213 26.02 -25.37 -12.74
CA LEU A 213 26.65 -26.00 -11.58
C LEU A 213 25.64 -26.41 -10.50
N ALA A 214 24.36 -26.06 -10.68
CA ALA A 214 23.30 -26.29 -9.70
C ALA A 214 22.41 -27.48 -10.09
N ASP A 215 21.79 -28.08 -9.08
CA ASP A 215 20.79 -29.13 -9.27
C ASP A 215 19.43 -28.55 -9.62
N VAL A 216 19.16 -27.31 -9.15
CA VAL A 216 17.92 -26.55 -9.41
C VAL A 216 18.20 -25.06 -9.45
N CYS A 217 17.43 -24.35 -10.27
CA CYS A 217 17.47 -22.89 -10.36
C CYS A 217 16.17 -22.26 -9.85
N VAL A 218 16.31 -21.27 -8.97
CA VAL A 218 15.23 -20.39 -8.53
C VAL A 218 15.39 -19.07 -9.26
N LEU A 219 14.49 -18.76 -10.19
CA LEU A 219 14.48 -17.51 -10.94
C LEU A 219 13.58 -16.51 -10.21
N VAL A 220 14.15 -15.41 -9.73
CA VAL A 220 13.43 -14.33 -9.04
C VAL A 220 13.30 -13.14 -9.98
N MET A 221 12.21 -13.16 -10.73
CA MET A 221 11.89 -12.20 -11.77
C MET A 221 10.66 -11.39 -11.37
N GLY A 222 10.45 -10.25 -12.01
CA GLY A 222 9.27 -9.42 -11.78
C GLY A 222 9.57 -7.94 -11.83
N GLY A 223 8.52 -7.13 -11.69
CA GLY A 223 8.61 -5.68 -11.64
C GLY A 223 9.04 -5.13 -10.29
N GLU A 224 9.29 -3.84 -10.27
CA GLU A 224 9.61 -3.04 -9.09
C GLU A 224 8.76 -1.76 -9.08
N TRP A 225 8.41 -1.30 -7.88
CA TRP A 225 7.71 -0.04 -7.67
C TRP A 225 8.42 1.14 -8.32
N LEU A 226 7.68 1.95 -9.08
CA LEU A 226 8.14 3.14 -9.82
C LEU A 226 9.25 2.90 -10.87
N THR A 227 9.68 1.65 -11.10
CA THR A 227 10.64 1.32 -12.16
C THR A 227 9.94 0.62 -13.33
N THR A 228 9.03 -0.32 -13.03
CA THR A 228 8.33 -1.11 -14.02
C THR A 228 6.82 -1.02 -13.93
N GLY A 229 6.30 -0.35 -12.93
CA GLY A 229 4.89 -0.14 -12.66
C GLY A 229 4.70 0.41 -11.25
N GLY A 230 3.48 0.70 -10.86
CA GLY A 230 3.15 1.23 -9.56
C GLY A 230 2.10 2.33 -9.64
N GLU A 231 1.92 3.08 -8.58
CA GLU A 231 1.02 4.22 -8.56
C GLU A 231 1.41 5.24 -9.63
N THR A 232 0.45 5.69 -10.42
CA THR A 232 0.63 6.60 -11.57
C THR A 232 1.42 6.05 -12.76
N MET A 233 1.80 4.78 -12.73
CA MET A 233 2.55 4.11 -13.78
C MET A 233 1.83 2.84 -14.25
N ASP A 234 0.90 3.01 -15.16
CA ASP A 234 0.14 1.88 -15.72
C ASP A 234 0.97 1.08 -16.73
N ARG A 235 0.71 -0.21 -16.78
CA ARG A 235 1.29 -1.11 -17.77
C ARG A 235 0.24 -1.46 -18.82
N SER A 236 0.66 -1.51 -20.07
CA SER A 236 -0.23 -1.88 -21.18
C SER A 236 -0.43 -3.40 -21.32
N ASP A 237 0.47 -4.18 -20.76
CA ASP A 237 0.46 -5.64 -20.82
C ASP A 237 1.20 -6.28 -19.64
N LEU A 238 1.25 -7.62 -19.62
CA LEU A 238 1.91 -8.42 -18.58
C LEU A 238 3.34 -8.84 -18.93
N SER A 239 3.94 -8.32 -19.99
CA SER A 239 5.33 -8.64 -20.34
C SER A 239 6.32 -8.12 -19.26
N LEU A 240 7.44 -8.81 -19.12
CA LEU A 240 8.52 -8.47 -18.18
C LEU A 240 9.64 -7.73 -18.90
#